data_27a101e7ba211948571f0f8e64ad8ca0
#
_entry.id   27a101e7ba211948571f0f8e64ad8ca0
#
_cell.length_a   1.000
_cell.length_b   1.000
_cell.length_c   1.000
_cell.angle_alpha   90.00
_cell.angle_beta   90.00
_cell.angle_gamma   90.00
#
_symmetry.space_group_name_H-M   'P 1'
#
loop_
_entity.id
_entity.type
_entity.pdbx_description
1 polymer ?
#
loop_
_entity_poly.entity_id
_entity_poly.type
_entity_poly.pdbx_seq_one_letter_code
_entity_poly.pdbx_strand_id
1 'polypeptide(L)'
;QAIARVAEDAAISDVLSRPIQTLSKGYRRRVALAGAIVHDPPVLILDEPTDGLDPNQKIAMRALIARMAKQKAILISTHQLDEVEAMCTRAVLIDRGDIKADGTPADIAARAPSGKLEDAFHALTRSEKAA
;
A
#
# COMPACT_ATOMS: atom_id res chain seq x y z
N GLN A 1 -0.03 -2.07 27.20
CA GLN A 1 0.66 -3.09 26.38
C GLN A 1 0.41 -2.89 24.87
N ALA A 2 -0.86 -2.74 24.40
CA ALA A 2 -1.16 -2.58 22.96
C ALA A 2 -0.47 -1.35 22.32
N ILE A 3 -0.54 -0.18 22.98
CA ILE A 3 0.08 1.06 22.48
C ILE A 3 1.61 0.88 22.33
N ALA A 4 2.29 0.29 23.32
CA ALA A 4 3.73 0.08 23.24
C ALA A 4 4.11 -0.83 22.06
N ARG A 5 3.36 -1.92 21.86
CA ARG A 5 3.55 -2.83 20.73
C ARG A 5 3.43 -2.12 19.39
N VAL A 6 2.33 -1.39 19.16
CA VAL A 6 2.12 -0.72 17.86
C VAL A 6 3.06 0.45 17.65
N ALA A 7 3.51 1.12 18.72
CA ALA A 7 4.51 2.16 18.62
C ALA A 7 5.87 1.62 18.16
N GLU A 8 6.26 0.46 18.66
CA GLU A 8 7.45 -0.25 18.22
C GLU A 8 7.29 -0.76 16.78
N ASP A 9 6.17 -1.43 16.47
CA ASP A 9 5.87 -1.94 15.14
C ASP A 9 5.89 -0.85 14.06
N ALA A 10 5.30 0.32 14.34
CA ALA A 10 5.28 1.45 13.42
C ALA A 10 6.54 2.32 13.49
N ALA A 11 7.51 2.00 14.37
CA ALA A 11 8.73 2.77 14.61
C ALA A 11 8.43 4.26 14.91
N ILE A 12 7.57 4.49 15.91
CA ILE A 12 7.15 5.83 16.38
C ILE A 12 7.42 6.04 17.88
N SER A 13 8.11 5.11 18.55
CA SER A 13 8.35 5.17 20.00
C SER A 13 9.07 6.45 20.44
N ASP A 14 9.96 6.98 19.59
CA ASP A 14 10.72 8.19 19.80
C ASP A 14 9.94 9.50 19.71
N VAL A 15 8.71 9.44 19.17
CA VAL A 15 7.85 10.63 18.95
C VAL A 15 6.54 10.61 19.71
N LEU A 16 6.31 9.61 20.55
CA LEU A 16 5.03 9.45 21.30
C LEU A 16 4.64 10.67 22.15
N SER A 17 5.61 11.41 22.65
CA SER A 17 5.38 12.61 23.48
C SER A 17 5.25 13.90 22.66
N ARG A 18 5.43 13.85 21.33
CA ARG A 18 5.41 15.03 20.47
C ARG A 18 4.01 15.29 19.92
N PRO A 19 3.59 16.56 19.82
CA PRO A 19 2.34 16.92 19.14
C PRO A 19 2.37 16.48 17.66
N ILE A 20 1.27 15.90 17.17
CA ILE A 20 1.17 15.38 15.79
C ILE A 20 1.51 16.45 14.73
N GLN A 21 1.13 17.71 14.98
CA GLN A 21 1.38 18.84 14.08
C GLN A 21 2.88 19.09 13.85
N THR A 22 3.75 18.72 14.81
CA THR A 22 5.20 18.91 14.71
C THR A 22 5.91 17.76 14.01
N LEU A 23 5.19 16.68 13.67
CA LEU A 23 5.75 15.51 13.03
C LEU A 23 5.89 15.69 11.51
N SER A 24 6.93 15.07 10.93
CA SER A 24 7.06 14.96 9.48
C SER A 24 5.88 14.17 8.86
N LYS A 25 5.67 14.32 7.55
CA LYS A 25 4.62 13.59 6.83
C LYS A 25 4.75 12.07 7.06
N GLY A 26 5.99 11.54 7.02
CA GLY A 26 6.27 10.12 7.26
C GLY A 26 5.88 9.66 8.66
N TYR A 27 6.26 10.42 9.69
CA TYR A 27 5.85 10.09 11.05
C TYR A 27 4.33 10.16 11.24
N ARG A 28 3.65 11.18 10.67
CA ARG A 28 2.18 11.26 10.74
C ARG A 28 1.50 10.06 10.11
N ARG A 29 2.01 9.55 8.97
CA ARG A 29 1.47 8.33 8.35
C ARG A 29 1.68 7.09 9.23
N ARG A 30 2.84 6.95 9.85
CA ARG A 30 3.11 5.85 10.80
C ARG A 30 2.23 5.92 12.04
N VAL A 31 1.99 7.12 12.57
CA VAL A 31 1.06 7.33 13.69
C VAL A 31 -0.37 6.95 13.28
N ALA A 32 -0.82 7.35 12.09
CA ALA A 32 -2.14 6.97 11.57
C ALA A 32 -2.27 5.44 11.45
N LEU A 33 -1.25 4.77 10.90
CA LEU A 33 -1.23 3.31 10.80
C LEU A 33 -1.23 2.65 12.18
N ALA A 34 -0.43 3.15 13.14
CA ALA A 34 -0.43 2.66 14.52
C ALA A 34 -1.82 2.75 15.15
N GLY A 35 -2.53 3.87 14.93
CA GLY A 35 -3.92 4.03 15.35
C GLY A 35 -4.87 3.01 14.73
N ALA A 36 -4.69 2.71 13.44
CA ALA A 36 -5.52 1.73 12.74
C ALA A 36 -5.29 0.27 13.22
N ILE A 37 -4.09 -0.04 13.73
CA ILE A 37 -3.75 -1.41 14.15
C ILE A 37 -3.74 -1.63 15.67
N VAL A 38 -3.99 -0.60 16.48
CA VAL A 38 -3.91 -0.72 17.95
C VAL A 38 -4.89 -1.73 18.53
N HIS A 39 -6.08 -1.86 17.93
CA HIS A 39 -7.13 -2.80 18.32
C HIS A 39 -7.02 -4.17 17.61
N ASP A 40 -5.91 -4.40 16.89
CA ASP A 40 -5.57 -5.65 16.22
C ASP A 40 -6.65 -6.18 15.25
N PRO A 41 -7.11 -5.37 14.29
CA PRO A 41 -8.18 -5.78 13.39
C PRO A 41 -7.74 -6.92 12.46
N PRO A 42 -8.63 -7.85 12.09
CA PRO A 42 -8.31 -8.91 11.13
C PRO A 42 -8.22 -8.41 9.68
N VAL A 43 -8.82 -7.25 9.39
CA VAL A 43 -8.84 -6.63 8.06
C VAL A 43 -8.38 -5.19 8.17
N LEU A 44 -7.50 -4.75 7.27
CA LEU A 44 -7.04 -3.38 7.14
C LEU A 44 -7.34 -2.85 5.74
N ILE A 45 -7.79 -1.60 5.68
CA ILE A 45 -7.93 -0.86 4.42
C ILE A 45 -6.97 0.32 4.49
N LEU A 46 -6.03 0.39 3.56
CA LEU A 46 -4.98 1.39 3.50
C LEU A 46 -5.07 2.15 2.17
N ASP A 47 -5.27 3.46 2.26
CA ASP A 47 -5.32 4.33 1.10
C ASP A 47 -3.97 5.03 0.92
N GLU A 48 -3.29 4.74 -0.22
CA GLU A 48 -1.98 5.29 -0.59
C GLU A 48 -0.96 5.27 0.57
N PRO A 49 -0.69 4.11 1.21
CA PRO A 49 0.05 4.06 2.48
C PRO A 49 1.50 4.57 2.38
N THR A 50 2.09 4.55 1.20
CA THR A 50 3.48 4.94 0.95
C THR A 50 3.61 6.29 0.25
N ASP A 51 2.49 6.94 -0.11
CA ASP A 51 2.54 8.21 -0.83
C ASP A 51 3.25 9.32 -0.03
N GLY A 52 4.18 10.01 -0.71
CA GLY A 52 4.95 11.11 -0.14
C GLY A 52 5.94 10.69 0.97
N LEU A 53 6.28 9.41 1.08
CA LEU A 53 7.38 8.92 1.89
C LEU A 53 8.68 8.95 1.10
N ASP A 54 9.80 9.21 1.79
CA ASP A 54 11.13 9.01 1.19
C ASP A 54 11.43 7.51 0.98
N PRO A 55 12.45 7.15 0.18
CA PRO A 55 12.74 5.75 -0.14
C PRO A 55 12.94 4.85 1.09
N ASN A 56 13.63 5.33 2.13
CA ASN A 56 13.86 4.54 3.34
C ASN A 56 12.57 4.32 4.13
N GLN A 57 11.72 5.35 4.20
CA GLN A 57 10.41 5.27 4.84
C GLN A 57 9.48 4.33 4.06
N LYS A 58 9.52 4.33 2.71
CA LYS A 58 8.77 3.37 1.89
C LYS A 58 9.19 1.93 2.20
N ILE A 59 10.49 1.65 2.25
CA ILE A 59 11.00 0.32 2.60
C ILE A 59 10.49 -0.13 3.97
N ALA A 60 10.57 0.73 4.97
CA ALA A 60 10.10 0.42 6.32
C ALA A 60 8.58 0.17 6.36
N MET A 61 7.80 0.97 5.63
CA MET A 61 6.34 0.81 5.53
C MET A 61 5.96 -0.49 4.81
N ARG A 62 6.61 -0.82 3.70
CA ARG A 62 6.43 -2.08 2.97
C ARG A 62 6.74 -3.28 3.87
N ALA A 63 7.84 -3.25 4.61
CA ALA A 63 8.22 -4.31 5.55
C ALA A 63 7.18 -4.50 6.67
N LEU A 64 6.64 -3.41 7.21
CA LEU A 64 5.57 -3.46 8.21
C LEU A 64 4.29 -4.08 7.64
N ILE A 65 3.85 -3.65 6.47
CA ILE A 65 2.66 -4.19 5.78
C ILE A 65 2.85 -5.68 5.50
N ALA A 66 3.99 -6.10 4.94
CA ALA A 66 4.30 -7.49 4.64
C ALA A 66 4.30 -8.38 5.90
N ARG A 67 4.77 -7.85 7.03
CA ARG A 67 4.74 -8.55 8.31
C ARG A 67 3.30 -8.76 8.80
N MET A 68 2.45 -7.74 8.70
CA MET A 68 1.04 -7.81 9.09
C MET A 68 0.22 -8.72 8.16
N ALA A 69 0.53 -8.75 6.87
CA ALA A 69 -0.17 -9.56 5.88
C ALA A 69 -0.08 -11.07 6.13
N LYS A 70 0.84 -11.53 6.99
CA LYS A 70 0.91 -12.93 7.42
C LYS A 70 -0.28 -13.37 8.28
N GLN A 71 -0.96 -12.43 8.91
CA GLN A 71 -2.05 -12.70 9.88
C GLN A 71 -3.33 -11.90 9.58
N LYS A 72 -3.29 -10.96 8.64
CA LYS A 72 -4.38 -10.04 8.35
C LYS A 72 -4.65 -9.98 6.85
N ALA A 73 -5.91 -9.78 6.50
CA ALA A 73 -6.27 -9.37 5.15
C ALA A 73 -6.01 -7.85 5.00
N ILE A 74 -5.23 -7.45 4.01
CA ILE A 74 -4.90 -6.04 3.79
C ILE A 74 -5.33 -5.65 2.38
N LEU A 75 -6.23 -4.67 2.28
CA LEU A 75 -6.61 -4.03 1.04
C LEU A 75 -5.86 -2.71 0.91
N ILE A 76 -5.15 -2.52 -0.18
CA ILE A 76 -4.37 -1.31 -0.45
C ILE A 76 -4.91 -0.67 -1.73
N SER A 77 -5.26 0.63 -1.68
CA SER A 77 -5.39 1.43 -2.88
C SER A 77 -4.06 2.10 -3.19
N THR A 78 -3.62 2.05 -4.43
CA THR A 78 -2.43 2.76 -4.89
C THR A 78 -2.47 2.98 -6.40
N HIS A 79 -1.83 4.06 -6.85
CA HIS A 79 -1.57 4.33 -8.26
C HIS A 79 -0.12 4.01 -8.64
N GLN A 80 0.70 3.54 -7.69
CA GLN A 80 2.11 3.22 -7.88
C GLN A 80 2.26 1.73 -8.21
N LEU A 81 2.53 1.39 -9.48
CA LEU A 81 2.59 0.00 -9.94
C LEU A 81 3.76 -0.78 -9.32
N ASP A 82 4.87 -0.11 -9.00
CA ASP A 82 5.98 -0.71 -8.27
C ASP A 82 5.60 -1.17 -6.85
N GLU A 83 4.63 -0.50 -6.22
CA GLU A 83 4.06 -0.94 -4.94
C GLU A 83 3.23 -2.22 -5.08
N VAL A 84 2.45 -2.29 -6.18
CA VAL A 84 1.65 -3.49 -6.48
C VAL A 84 2.55 -4.71 -6.64
N GLU A 85 3.62 -4.58 -7.44
CA GLU A 85 4.58 -5.67 -7.67
C GLU A 85 5.34 -6.06 -6.39
N ALA A 86 5.67 -5.07 -5.54
CA ALA A 86 6.47 -5.29 -4.33
C ALA A 86 5.69 -5.91 -3.16
N MET A 87 4.38 -5.65 -3.04
CA MET A 87 3.63 -5.96 -1.82
C MET A 87 2.38 -6.81 -2.04
N CYS A 88 1.79 -6.79 -3.24
CA CYS A 88 0.47 -7.37 -3.44
C CYS A 88 0.55 -8.81 -3.96
N THR A 89 -0.24 -9.70 -3.37
CA THR A 89 -0.43 -11.08 -3.86
C THR A 89 -1.53 -11.16 -4.91
N ARG A 90 -2.44 -10.19 -4.93
CA ARG A 90 -3.53 -10.04 -5.91
C ARG A 90 -3.75 -8.55 -6.17
N ALA A 91 -4.06 -8.21 -7.39
CA ALA A 91 -4.38 -6.85 -7.79
C ALA A 91 -5.67 -6.81 -8.59
N VAL A 92 -6.44 -5.75 -8.40
CA VAL A 92 -7.63 -5.43 -9.18
C VAL A 92 -7.40 -4.07 -9.84
N LEU A 93 -7.38 -4.05 -11.16
CA LEU A 93 -7.26 -2.82 -11.93
C LEU A 93 -8.66 -2.27 -12.22
N ILE A 94 -8.90 -1.04 -11.78
CA ILE A 94 -10.17 -0.35 -11.97
C ILE A 94 -9.91 0.90 -12.83
N ASP A 95 -10.70 1.09 -13.88
CA ASP A 95 -10.69 2.29 -14.70
C ASP A 95 -12.14 2.69 -15.03
N ARG A 96 -12.50 3.95 -14.76
CA ARG A 96 -13.83 4.54 -15.02
C ARG A 96 -15.00 3.74 -14.44
N GLY A 97 -14.79 3.12 -13.28
CA GLY A 97 -15.81 2.32 -12.60
C GLY A 97 -15.88 0.85 -13.02
N ASP A 98 -15.10 0.43 -14.02
CA ASP A 98 -15.05 -0.95 -14.51
C ASP A 98 -13.81 -1.68 -14.02
N ILE A 99 -13.95 -2.95 -13.72
CA ILE A 99 -12.81 -3.84 -13.46
C ILE A 99 -12.20 -4.25 -14.80
N LYS A 100 -10.99 -3.79 -15.08
CA LYS A 100 -10.24 -4.09 -16.31
C LYS A 100 -9.37 -5.34 -16.19
N ALA A 101 -8.89 -5.63 -14.98
CA ALA A 101 -8.14 -6.84 -14.69
C ALA A 101 -8.29 -7.24 -13.22
N ASP A 102 -8.18 -8.53 -12.96
CA ASP A 102 -8.15 -9.13 -11.64
C ASP A 102 -7.26 -10.37 -11.71
N GLY A 103 -6.27 -10.47 -10.81
CA GLY A 103 -5.32 -11.58 -10.78
C GLY A 103 -4.07 -11.24 -9.96
N THR A 104 -3.05 -12.10 -10.06
CA THR A 104 -1.74 -11.75 -9.50
C THR A 104 -1.10 -10.63 -10.32
N PRO A 105 -0.19 -9.82 -9.76
CA PRO A 105 0.55 -8.82 -10.55
C PRO A 105 1.23 -9.43 -11.80
N ALA A 106 1.77 -10.65 -11.67
CA ALA A 106 2.38 -11.38 -12.78
C ALA A 106 1.38 -11.77 -13.88
N ASP A 107 0.17 -12.24 -13.51
CA ASP A 107 -0.88 -12.58 -14.47
C ASP A 107 -1.37 -11.35 -15.25
N ILE A 108 -1.44 -10.20 -14.56
CA ILE A 108 -1.83 -8.93 -15.20
C ILE A 108 -0.70 -8.46 -16.13
N ALA A 109 0.55 -8.49 -15.69
CA ALA A 109 1.70 -8.12 -16.48
C ALA A 109 1.84 -8.97 -17.75
N ALA A 110 1.53 -10.28 -17.69
CA ALA A 110 1.57 -11.19 -18.82
C ALA A 110 0.56 -10.84 -19.94
N ARG A 111 -0.40 -9.95 -19.70
CA ARG A 111 -1.34 -9.46 -20.73
C ARG A 111 -0.67 -8.46 -21.70
N ALA A 112 0.50 -7.92 -21.36
CA ALA A 112 1.29 -7.10 -22.26
C ALA A 112 2.41 -7.94 -22.91
N PRO A 113 2.75 -7.72 -24.18
CA PRO A 113 3.84 -8.44 -24.86
C PRO A 113 5.21 -8.28 -24.16
N SER A 114 5.41 -7.17 -23.46
CA SER A 114 6.64 -6.90 -22.70
C SER A 114 6.72 -7.66 -21.37
N GLY A 115 5.59 -8.20 -20.88
CA GLY A 115 5.51 -8.80 -19.54
C GLY A 115 5.63 -7.79 -18.38
N LYS A 116 5.49 -6.50 -18.66
CA LYS A 116 5.57 -5.44 -17.63
C LYS A 116 4.18 -4.99 -17.19
N LEU A 117 3.98 -4.82 -15.88
CA LEU A 117 2.70 -4.39 -15.33
C LEU A 117 2.30 -3.00 -15.83
N GLU A 118 3.27 -2.08 -16.00
CA GLU A 118 3.03 -0.74 -16.53
C GLU A 118 2.47 -0.75 -17.94
N ASP A 119 3.03 -1.58 -18.83
CA ASP A 119 2.56 -1.72 -20.21
C ASP A 119 1.17 -2.36 -20.26
N ALA A 120 0.91 -3.35 -19.41
CA ALA A 120 -0.42 -3.95 -19.27
C ALA A 120 -1.45 -2.94 -18.76
N PHE A 121 -1.09 -2.13 -17.77
CA PHE A 121 -1.92 -1.03 -17.27
C PHE A 121 -2.27 -0.06 -18.40
N HIS A 122 -1.28 0.40 -19.14
CA HIS A 122 -1.51 1.31 -20.26
C HIS A 122 -2.38 0.71 -21.36
N ALA A 123 -2.17 -0.55 -21.71
CA ALA A 123 -2.97 -1.24 -22.73
C ALA A 123 -4.43 -1.36 -22.32
N LEU A 124 -4.68 -1.72 -21.03
CA LEU A 124 -6.03 -1.93 -20.52
C LEU A 124 -6.81 -0.63 -20.27
N THR A 125 -6.12 0.49 -20.02
CA THR A 125 -6.75 1.80 -19.75
C THR A 125 -6.84 2.70 -20.99
N ARG A 126 -6.02 2.45 -22.05
CA ARG A 126 -6.02 3.24 -23.29
C ARG A 126 -7.08 2.82 -24.32
N SER A 127 -7.63 1.61 -24.22
CA SER A 127 -8.47 1.00 -25.27
C SER A 127 -9.79 1.71 -25.59
N GLU A 128 -10.12 2.83 -24.96
CA GLU A 128 -11.39 3.54 -25.18
C GLU A 128 -11.25 4.99 -25.73
N LYS A 129 -10.05 5.41 -26.16
CA LYS A 129 -9.91 6.73 -26.81
C LYS A 129 -10.02 6.70 -28.35
N ALA A 130 -10.36 5.56 -28.93
CA ALA A 130 -10.53 5.39 -30.38
C ALA A 130 -11.98 4.99 -30.72
N ALA A 131 -12.91 5.85 -30.33
CA ALA A 131 -14.28 5.84 -30.85
C ALA A 131 -14.83 7.26 -30.85
#